data_3d82fc2e3d05ccde6cffd9cf6553f398
#
_entry.id   3d82fc2e3d05ccde6cffd9cf6553f398
#
_cell.length_a   1.000
_cell.length_b   1.000
_cell.length_c   1.000
_cell.angle_alpha   90.00
_cell.angle_beta   90.00
_cell.angle_gamma   90.00
#
_symmetry.space_group_name_H-M   'P 1'
#
loop_
_entity.id
_entity.type
_entity.pdbx_description
1 polymer ?
#
loop_
_entity_poly.entity_id
_entity_poly.type
_entity_poly.pdbx_seq_one_letter_code
_entity_poly.pdbx_strand_id
1 'polypeptide(L)'
;MKKLFAAILSLVLVLSLSTAFAGEKLSVIATENPHAEILELVKDDLAALGYDLDLTIATDYVIENPATAAGDVMANFFQHLPYLEDFNAENGTHIVSVASIHVEPMGLYGGKQTSLDAIG
;
A
#
# COMPACT_ATOMS: atom_id res chain seq x y z
N MET A 1 -35.01 -35.61 21.67
CA MET A 1 -35.22 -34.51 20.69
C MET A 1 -34.74 -33.15 21.23
N LYS A 2 -35.23 -32.65 22.38
CA LYS A 2 -34.83 -31.31 22.93
C LYS A 2 -33.32 -31.17 23.20
N LYS A 3 -32.66 -32.22 23.72
CA LYS A 3 -31.20 -32.20 23.99
C LYS A 3 -30.35 -32.20 22.71
N LEU A 4 -30.82 -32.89 21.66
CA LEU A 4 -30.16 -32.91 20.36
C LEU A 4 -30.28 -31.51 19.65
N PHE A 5 -31.46 -30.92 19.76
CA PHE A 5 -31.71 -29.59 19.21
C PHE A 5 -30.86 -28.49 19.90
N ALA A 6 -30.72 -28.56 21.23
CA ALA A 6 -29.85 -27.68 21.99
C ALA A 6 -28.37 -27.83 21.62
N ALA A 7 -27.90 -29.07 21.39
CA ALA A 7 -26.53 -29.34 20.97
C ALA A 7 -26.23 -28.83 19.55
N ILE A 8 -27.18 -28.98 18.63
CA ILE A 8 -27.05 -28.45 17.27
C ILE A 8 -27.08 -26.94 17.29
N LEU A 9 -27.96 -26.33 18.08
CA LEU A 9 -28.05 -24.86 18.19
C LEU A 9 -26.77 -24.25 18.80
N SER A 10 -26.17 -24.92 19.82
CA SER A 10 -24.91 -24.47 20.41
C SER A 10 -23.73 -24.64 19.43
N LEU A 11 -23.72 -25.68 18.63
CA LEU A 11 -22.68 -25.93 17.62
C LEU A 11 -22.78 -24.89 16.50
N VAL A 12 -23.99 -24.53 16.04
CA VAL A 12 -24.22 -23.47 15.05
C VAL A 12 -23.80 -22.10 15.60
N LEU A 13 -24.07 -21.83 16.88
CA LEU A 13 -23.67 -20.58 17.52
C LEU A 13 -22.14 -20.46 17.64
N VAL A 14 -21.43 -21.54 17.95
CA VAL A 14 -19.97 -21.58 18.03
C VAL A 14 -19.35 -21.44 16.64
N LEU A 15 -19.92 -22.06 15.60
CA LEU A 15 -19.45 -21.88 14.23
C LEU A 15 -19.70 -20.46 13.68
N SER A 16 -20.78 -19.80 14.09
CA SER A 16 -21.04 -18.42 13.66
C SER A 16 -20.15 -17.37 14.34
N LEU A 17 -19.56 -17.68 15.50
CA LEU A 17 -18.57 -16.82 16.14
C LEU A 17 -17.16 -16.95 15.50
N SER A 18 -16.94 -17.98 14.69
CA SER A 18 -15.67 -18.18 13.95
C SER A 18 -15.62 -17.42 12.63
N THR A 19 -16.68 -16.69 12.25
CA THR A 19 -16.66 -15.88 11.05
C THR A 19 -15.88 -14.60 11.28
N ALA A 20 -14.58 -14.74 11.03
CA ALA A 20 -13.79 -13.72 10.42
C ALA A 20 -13.65 -12.39 11.20
N PHE A 21 -12.60 -12.31 11.98
CA PHE A 21 -11.79 -11.11 11.91
C PHE A 21 -10.99 -11.17 10.58
N ALA A 22 -11.67 -11.09 9.46
CA ALA A 22 -11.05 -10.56 8.25
C ALA A 22 -10.88 -9.08 8.55
N GLY A 23 -9.67 -8.62 8.75
CA GLY A 23 -9.37 -7.22 8.97
C GLY A 23 -9.94 -6.37 7.83
N GLU A 24 -10.17 -5.09 8.08
CA GLU A 24 -10.54 -4.16 7.03
C GLU A 24 -9.42 -4.13 5.98
N LYS A 25 -9.77 -4.41 4.72
CA LYS A 25 -8.81 -4.52 3.64
C LYS A 25 -8.22 -3.14 3.30
N LEU A 26 -6.88 -3.02 3.39
CA LEU A 26 -6.12 -1.87 2.95
C LEU A 26 -5.40 -2.20 1.64
N SER A 27 -5.97 -1.82 0.50
CA SER A 27 -5.33 -2.02 -0.80
C SER A 27 -4.35 -0.88 -1.08
N VAL A 28 -3.07 -1.22 -1.23
CA VAL A 28 -2.00 -0.26 -1.49
C VAL A 28 -1.17 -0.73 -2.66
N ILE A 29 -0.83 0.16 -3.58
CA ILE A 29 0.15 -0.09 -4.63
C ILE A 29 1.45 0.66 -4.33
N ALA A 30 2.58 -0.01 -4.45
CA ALA A 30 3.89 0.56 -4.15
C ALA A 30 4.96 0.04 -5.09
N THR A 31 6.01 0.84 -5.34
CA THR A 31 7.21 0.32 -5.99
C THR A 31 7.95 -0.65 -5.07
N GLU A 32 8.72 -1.58 -5.66
CA GLU A 32 9.35 -2.67 -4.91
C GLU A 32 10.27 -2.16 -3.80
N ASN A 33 11.26 -1.35 -4.16
CA ASN A 33 12.29 -0.82 -3.26
C ASN A 33 12.27 0.71 -3.20
N PRO A 34 12.28 1.32 -2.01
CA PRO A 34 12.16 0.71 -0.66
C PRO A 34 10.71 0.59 -0.19
N HIS A 35 9.72 1.05 -0.97
CA HIS A 35 8.36 1.34 -0.53
C HIS A 35 7.59 0.07 -0.11
N ALA A 36 7.58 -0.96 -0.95
CA ALA A 36 6.92 -2.23 -0.61
C ALA A 36 7.60 -2.91 0.59
N GLU A 37 8.93 -2.86 0.67
CA GLU A 37 9.67 -3.41 1.81
C GLU A 37 9.27 -2.73 3.13
N ILE A 38 9.09 -1.40 3.13
CA ILE A 38 8.65 -0.64 4.32
C ILE A 38 7.23 -1.07 4.72
N LEU A 39 6.32 -1.25 3.75
CA LEU A 39 4.95 -1.70 4.03
C LEU A 39 4.91 -3.13 4.58
N GLU A 40 5.74 -4.03 4.06
CA GLU A 40 5.82 -5.41 4.57
C GLU A 40 6.32 -5.45 6.04
N LEU A 41 7.19 -4.53 6.47
CA LEU A 41 7.64 -4.45 7.86
C LEU A 41 6.52 -4.13 8.85
N VAL A 42 5.50 -3.39 8.42
CA VAL A 42 4.38 -2.98 9.30
C VAL A 42 3.13 -3.86 9.15
N LYS A 43 3.19 -4.89 8.32
CA LYS A 43 2.04 -5.75 8.01
C LYS A 43 1.45 -6.44 9.25
N ASP A 44 2.30 -6.98 10.10
CA ASP A 44 1.86 -7.64 11.34
C ASP A 44 1.26 -6.64 12.34
N ASP A 45 1.80 -5.43 12.40
CA ASP A 45 1.26 -4.35 13.23
C ASP A 45 -0.12 -3.90 12.74
N LEU A 46 -0.30 -3.81 11.42
CA LEU A 46 -1.60 -3.51 10.81
C LEU A 46 -2.61 -4.63 11.09
N ALA A 47 -2.19 -5.88 10.98
CA ALA A 47 -3.04 -7.04 11.30
C ALA A 47 -3.48 -7.03 12.77
N ALA A 48 -2.59 -6.67 13.69
CA ALA A 48 -2.91 -6.51 15.11
C ALA A 48 -3.93 -5.39 15.38
N LEU A 49 -3.98 -4.39 14.51
CA LEU A 49 -4.97 -3.29 14.54
C LEU A 49 -6.28 -3.63 13.82
N GLY A 50 -6.39 -4.82 13.23
CA GLY A 50 -7.59 -5.26 12.52
C GLY A 50 -7.62 -4.90 11.04
N TYR A 51 -6.47 -4.60 10.44
CA TYR A 51 -6.35 -4.31 9.01
C TYR A 51 -5.64 -5.46 8.27
N ASP A 52 -6.07 -5.71 7.03
CA ASP A 52 -5.45 -6.67 6.13
C ASP A 52 -4.79 -5.92 4.96
N LEU A 53 -3.47 -5.83 4.97
CA LEU A 53 -2.70 -5.16 3.93
C LEU A 53 -2.67 -5.99 2.65
N ASP A 54 -3.37 -5.51 1.62
CA ASP A 54 -3.35 -6.04 0.25
C ASP A 54 -2.38 -5.19 -0.58
N LEU A 55 -1.14 -5.65 -0.65
CA LEU A 55 -0.05 -4.93 -1.30
C LEU A 55 0.13 -5.38 -2.75
N THR A 56 -0.01 -4.45 -3.68
CA THR A 56 0.35 -4.62 -5.09
C THR A 56 1.71 -3.99 -5.34
N ILE A 57 2.65 -4.75 -5.91
CA ILE A 57 3.99 -4.23 -6.24
C ILE A 57 4.00 -3.78 -7.70
N ALA A 58 4.33 -2.51 -7.92
CA ALA A 58 4.56 -1.92 -9.23
C ALA A 58 6.05 -1.96 -9.59
N THR A 59 6.34 -2.19 -10.86
CA THR A 59 7.71 -2.25 -11.40
C THR A 59 8.14 -0.97 -12.11
N ASP A 60 7.24 0.00 -12.21
CA ASP A 60 7.47 1.31 -12.81
C ASP A 60 6.76 2.41 -12.01
N TYR A 61 6.72 3.63 -12.51
CA TYR A 61 6.10 4.80 -11.87
C TYR A 61 4.87 5.31 -12.64
N VAL A 62 4.22 4.45 -13.42
CA VAL A 62 3.16 4.88 -14.34
C VAL A 62 1.77 4.53 -13.85
N ILE A 63 1.59 3.35 -13.22
CA ILE A 63 0.27 2.81 -12.92
C ILE A 63 -0.28 3.23 -11.56
N GLU A 64 0.55 3.68 -10.61
CA GLU A 64 0.15 3.89 -9.22
C GLU A 64 -0.87 5.02 -9.06
N ASN A 65 -0.58 6.18 -9.65
CA ASN A 65 -1.50 7.32 -9.58
C ASN A 65 -2.80 7.07 -10.35
N PRO A 66 -2.79 6.54 -11.59
CA PRO A 66 -4.03 6.15 -12.28
C PRO A 66 -4.88 5.16 -11.49
N ALA A 67 -4.31 4.11 -10.91
CA ALA A 67 -5.03 3.13 -10.12
C ALA A 67 -5.66 3.75 -8.85
N THR A 68 -4.92 4.66 -8.19
CA THR A 68 -5.43 5.39 -7.02
C THR A 68 -6.54 6.36 -7.41
N ALA A 69 -6.38 7.11 -8.50
CA ALA A 69 -7.39 8.04 -8.99
C ALA A 69 -8.68 7.35 -9.43
N ALA A 70 -8.57 6.15 -10.00
CA ALA A 70 -9.71 5.32 -10.40
C ALA A 70 -10.42 4.66 -9.20
N GLY A 71 -9.78 4.60 -8.02
CA GLY A 71 -10.30 3.90 -6.86
C GLY A 71 -10.07 2.38 -6.90
N ASP A 72 -9.19 1.89 -7.77
CA ASP A 72 -8.80 0.48 -7.84
C ASP A 72 -8.01 0.06 -6.60
N VAL A 73 -7.26 1.00 -6.04
CA VAL A 73 -6.56 0.88 -4.75
C VAL A 73 -6.87 2.08 -3.87
N MET A 74 -6.78 1.90 -2.54
CA MET A 74 -7.06 2.97 -1.57
C MET A 74 -5.93 4.00 -1.49
N ALA A 75 -4.69 3.56 -1.69
CA ALA A 75 -3.50 4.42 -1.59
C ALA A 75 -2.37 3.92 -2.48
N ASN A 76 -1.39 4.80 -2.71
CA ASN A 76 -0.11 4.44 -3.27
C ASN A 76 1.05 4.93 -2.41
N PHE A 77 2.21 4.29 -2.57
CA PHE A 77 3.42 4.68 -1.87
C PHE A 77 4.64 4.52 -2.80
N PHE A 78 5.06 5.61 -3.42
CA PHE A 78 6.17 5.58 -4.38
C PHE A 78 6.75 6.96 -4.71
N GLN A 79 6.04 8.06 -4.47
CA GLN A 79 6.31 9.35 -5.09
C GLN A 79 6.67 10.44 -4.10
N HIS A 80 7.31 11.48 -4.60
CA HIS A 80 7.52 12.75 -3.92
C HIS A 80 6.37 13.72 -4.21
N LEU A 81 6.14 14.66 -3.29
CA LEU A 81 5.03 15.59 -3.39
C LEU A 81 4.99 16.38 -4.72
N PRO A 82 6.10 16.91 -5.26
CA PRO A 82 6.06 17.62 -6.54
C PRO A 82 5.52 16.77 -7.69
N TYR A 83 5.90 15.48 -7.75
CA TYR A 83 5.40 14.56 -8.77
C TYR A 83 3.88 14.34 -8.64
N LEU A 84 3.37 14.23 -7.43
CA LEU A 84 1.93 14.12 -7.17
C LEU A 84 1.17 15.37 -7.62
N GLU A 85 1.70 16.55 -7.30
CA GLU A 85 1.11 17.85 -7.68
C GLU A 85 1.06 18.00 -9.20
N ASP A 86 2.15 17.68 -9.89
CA ASP A 86 2.22 17.72 -11.37
C ASP A 86 1.24 16.71 -11.98
N PHE A 87 1.19 15.46 -11.47
CA PHE A 87 0.25 14.46 -11.95
C PHE A 87 -1.21 14.92 -11.81
N ASN A 88 -1.59 15.47 -10.66
CA ASN A 88 -2.93 15.98 -10.44
C ASN A 88 -3.27 17.13 -11.41
N ALA A 89 -2.34 18.06 -11.61
CA ALA A 89 -2.54 19.19 -12.50
C ALA A 89 -2.71 18.76 -13.96
N GLU A 90 -1.90 17.82 -14.42
CA GLU A 90 -1.92 17.33 -15.82
C GLU A 90 -3.14 16.45 -16.12
N ASN A 91 -3.62 15.67 -15.13
CA ASN A 91 -4.68 14.69 -15.34
C ASN A 91 -6.04 15.11 -14.74
N GLY A 92 -6.12 16.29 -14.10
CA GLY A 92 -7.35 16.76 -13.46
C GLY A 92 -7.81 15.87 -12.30
N THR A 93 -6.86 15.22 -11.61
CA THR A 93 -7.12 14.34 -10.46
C THR A 93 -6.95 15.09 -9.14
N HIS A 94 -7.36 14.45 -8.03
CA HIS A 94 -7.36 15.07 -6.70
C HIS A 94 -6.79 14.12 -5.64
N ILE A 95 -5.76 13.36 -5.97
CA ILE A 95 -5.05 12.52 -5.01
C ILE A 95 -4.36 13.42 -3.99
N VAL A 96 -4.46 13.06 -2.70
CA VAL A 96 -3.90 13.84 -1.61
C VAL A 96 -2.76 13.09 -0.92
N SER A 97 -1.72 13.82 -0.51
CA SER A 97 -0.68 13.26 0.37
C SER A 97 -1.22 13.16 1.79
N VAL A 98 -1.16 11.95 2.38
CA VAL A 98 -1.63 11.69 3.75
C VAL A 98 -0.48 11.66 4.76
N ALA A 99 0.73 11.29 4.34
CA ALA A 99 1.92 11.26 5.18
C ALA A 99 3.19 11.33 4.32
N SER A 100 4.27 11.84 4.93
CA SER A 100 5.64 11.74 4.41
C SER A 100 6.40 10.72 5.26
N ILE A 101 6.93 9.68 4.65
CA ILE A 101 7.50 8.53 5.35
C ILE A 101 9.03 8.60 5.41
N HIS A 102 9.69 8.88 4.27
CA HIS A 102 11.15 8.96 4.19
C HIS A 102 11.60 9.95 3.12
N VAL A 103 12.89 10.23 3.08
CA VAL A 103 13.53 11.06 2.07
C VAL A 103 14.61 10.24 1.38
N GLU A 104 14.59 10.25 0.06
CA GLU A 104 15.62 9.63 -0.78
C GLU A 104 16.50 10.74 -1.37
N PRO A 105 17.77 10.85 -0.92
CA PRO A 105 18.66 11.85 -1.46
C PRO A 105 19.05 11.50 -2.90
N MET A 106 19.05 12.52 -3.77
CA MET A 106 19.60 12.38 -5.12
C MET A 106 21.11 12.23 -5.04
N GLY A 107 21.65 11.24 -5.72
CA GLY A 107 23.09 11.02 -5.86
C GLY A 107 23.54 11.15 -7.30
N LEU A 108 24.71 11.75 -7.52
CA LEU A 108 25.39 11.74 -8.79
C LEU A 108 26.44 10.63 -8.80
N TYR A 109 26.30 9.69 -9.73
CA TYR A 109 27.12 8.51 -9.80
C TYR A 109 28.03 8.55 -11.02
N GLY A 110 29.27 8.06 -10.88
CA GLY A 110 30.21 7.92 -11.98
C GLY A 110 29.71 6.91 -13.02
N GLY A 111 29.96 7.23 -14.29
CA GLY A 111 29.71 6.36 -15.43
C GLY A 111 30.92 6.36 -16.35
N LYS A 112 30.73 6.79 -17.60
CA LYS A 112 31.88 7.04 -18.52
C LYS A 112 32.77 8.17 -18.02
N GLN A 113 32.19 9.15 -17.33
CA GLN A 113 32.91 10.23 -16.67
C GLN A 113 33.09 9.88 -15.19
N THR A 114 34.27 10.10 -14.67
CA THR A 114 34.64 9.76 -13.29
C THR A 114 34.93 11.01 -12.44
N SER A 115 34.83 12.20 -13.02
CA SER A 115 35.00 13.48 -12.36
C SER A 115 33.91 14.45 -12.78
N LEU A 116 33.47 15.31 -11.87
CA LEU A 116 32.51 16.40 -12.15
C LEU A 116 33.08 17.40 -13.17
N ASP A 117 34.39 17.62 -13.16
CA ASP A 117 35.06 18.53 -14.11
C ASP A 117 35.02 18.05 -15.57
N ALA A 118 34.67 16.78 -15.77
CA ALA A 118 34.55 16.17 -17.11
C ALA A 118 33.13 16.23 -17.66
N ILE A 119 32.18 16.80 -16.90
CA ILE A 119 30.78 17.01 -17.31
C ILE A 119 30.70 18.45 -17.86
N GLY A 120 30.69 18.56 -19.20
CA GLY A 120 30.59 19.81 -19.92
C GLY A 120 29.28 19.94 -20.68
#